data_99b76b9f30bf90868d5496c1180dfb85
#
_entry.id   99b76b9f30bf90868d5496c1180dfb85
#
_cell.length_a   1.000
_cell.length_b   1.000
_cell.length_c   1.000
_cell.angle_alpha   90.00
_cell.angle_beta   90.00
_cell.angle_gamma   90.00
#
_symmetry.space_group_name_H-M   'P 1'
#
loop_
_entity.id
_entity.type
_entity.pdbx_description
1 polymer ?
#
loop_
_entity_poly.entity_id
_entity_poly.type
_entity_poly.pdbx_seq_one_letter_code
_entity_poly.pdbx_strand_id
1 'polypeptide(L)' 'MSATATSTPTAGARFRQALAAESPLQVIGAINANHALLAQRAGYRAIYLSGGGVAAGSLGLPDLGINTLEDVLIDVRRIT' A
#
# COMPACT_ATOMS: atom_id res chain seq x y z
N MET A 1 13.50 21.48 6.04
CA MET A 1 12.84 21.64 5.94
C MET A 1 12.23 22.03 6.25
N SER A 2 11.80 22.35 6.07
CA SER A 2 11.12 22.65 6.13
C SER A 2 10.26 22.84 6.19
N ALA A 3 10.53 23.17 6.61
CA ALA A 3 9.38 23.34 6.82
C ALA A 3 8.43 23.51 6.23
N THR A 4 8.84 23.74 5.65
CA THR A 4 7.75 23.68 5.01
C THR A 4 7.27 22.43 4.72
N ALA A 5 7.75 21.61 5.41
CA ALA A 5 7.25 20.31 5.40
C ALA A 5 5.79 20.24 5.51
N THR A 6 5.25 21.27 5.95
CA THR A 6 3.83 21.37 6.02
C THR A 6 3.13 21.20 4.73
N SER A 7 3.80 21.32 3.60
CA SER A 7 3.15 21.20 2.32
C SER A 7 2.91 19.76 1.89
N THR A 8 3.53 18.79 2.53
CA THR A 8 3.41 17.38 2.14
C THR A 8 2.44 16.65 3.06
N PRO A 9 1.27 16.22 2.56
CA PRO A 9 0.33 15.50 3.41
C PRO A 9 0.89 14.13 3.80
N THR A 10 0.50 13.66 4.98
CA THR A 10 0.83 12.31 5.43
C THR A 10 0.08 11.27 4.59
N ALA A 11 0.53 10.02 4.65
CA ALA A 11 -0.16 8.93 3.97
C ALA A 11 -1.61 8.79 4.45
N GLY A 12 -1.85 8.94 5.75
CA GLY A 12 -3.21 8.89 6.30
C GLY A 12 -4.07 10.04 5.82
N ALA A 13 -3.52 11.24 5.74
CA ALA A 13 -4.25 12.39 5.23
C ALA A 13 -4.59 12.20 3.75
N ARG A 14 -3.68 11.68 2.97
CA ARG A 14 -3.93 11.40 1.55
C ARG A 14 -5.02 10.34 1.37
N PHE A 15 -5.05 9.34 2.25
CA PHE A 15 -6.09 8.32 2.21
C PHE A 15 -7.47 8.92 2.50
N ARG A 16 -7.56 9.81 3.49
CA ARG A 16 -8.83 10.50 3.79
C ARG A 16 -9.26 11.39 2.64
N GLN A 17 -8.33 12.05 1.96
CA GLN A 17 -8.63 12.85 0.79
C GLN A 17 -9.17 11.98 -0.35
N ALA A 18 -8.60 10.79 -0.53
CA ALA A 18 -9.08 9.85 -1.54
C ALA A 18 -10.52 9.39 -1.23
N LEU A 19 -10.83 9.13 0.03
CA LEU A 19 -12.17 8.76 0.45
C LEU A 19 -13.19 9.87 0.16
N ALA A 20 -12.77 11.13 0.29
CA ALA A 20 -13.65 12.27 0.02
C ALA A 20 -13.81 12.52 -1.48
N ALA A 21 -12.78 12.23 -2.27
CA ALA A 21 -12.77 12.53 -3.71
C ALA A 21 -13.46 11.46 -4.54
N GLU A 22 -13.51 10.22 -4.07
CA GLU A 22 -14.07 9.10 -4.82
C GLU A 22 -15.01 8.30 -3.93
N SER A 23 -16.24 8.12 -4.36
CA SER A 23 -17.27 7.44 -3.57
C SER A 23 -18.06 6.47 -4.47
N PRO A 24 -17.90 5.17 -4.26
CA PRO A 24 -16.99 4.53 -3.30
C PRO A 24 -15.53 4.61 -3.76
N LEU A 25 -14.62 4.61 -2.81
CA LEU A 25 -13.19 4.56 -3.12
C LEU A 25 -12.84 3.14 -3.61
N GLN A 26 -12.25 3.07 -4.79
CA GLN A 26 -11.77 1.81 -5.33
C GLN A 26 -10.37 1.53 -4.81
N VAL A 27 -10.18 0.35 -4.25
CA VAL A 27 -8.90 -0.07 -3.68
C VAL A 27 -8.46 -1.34 -4.39
N ILE A 28 -7.27 -1.32 -4.97
CA ILE A 28 -6.73 -2.50 -5.66
C ILE A 28 -5.70 -3.20 -4.78
N GLY A 29 -5.67 -4.51 -4.82
CA GLY A 29 -4.67 -5.28 -4.09
C GLY A 29 -3.30 -5.18 -4.72
N ALA A 30 -2.26 -5.05 -3.88
CA ALA A 30 -0.87 -5.03 -4.31
C ALA A 30 -0.06 -5.85 -3.33
N ILE A 31 1.02 -6.46 -3.79
CA ILE A 31 1.88 -7.29 -2.94
C ILE A 31 3.32 -6.78 -2.90
N ASN A 32 3.68 -5.83 -3.74
CA ASN A 32 5.03 -5.29 -3.77
C ASN A 32 5.03 -3.87 -4.36
N ALA A 33 6.21 -3.26 -4.36
CA ALA A 33 6.37 -1.90 -4.84
C ALA A 33 6.05 -1.75 -6.33
N ASN A 34 6.35 -2.76 -7.14
CA ASN A 34 6.05 -2.73 -8.56
C ASN A 34 4.54 -2.68 -8.80
N HIS A 35 3.77 -3.49 -8.07
CA HIS A 35 2.31 -3.47 -8.16
C HIS A 35 1.75 -2.12 -7.71
N ALA A 36 2.33 -1.52 -6.67
CA ALA A 36 1.89 -0.22 -6.19
C ALA A 36 2.13 0.88 -7.25
N LEU A 37 3.27 0.84 -7.93
CA LEU A 37 3.56 1.76 -9.02
C LEU A 37 2.59 1.60 -10.19
N LEU A 38 2.29 0.37 -10.56
CA LEU A 38 1.34 0.09 -11.63
C LEU A 38 -0.06 0.56 -11.26
N ALA A 39 -0.47 0.36 -10.02
CA ALA A 39 -1.76 0.84 -9.52
C ALA A 39 -1.84 2.36 -9.58
N GLN A 40 -0.78 3.05 -9.18
CA GLN A 40 -0.72 4.50 -9.24
C GLN A 40 -0.82 5.01 -10.68
N ARG A 41 -0.11 4.38 -11.60
CA ARG A 41 -0.15 4.74 -13.02
C ARG A 41 -1.51 4.48 -13.65
N ALA A 42 -2.22 3.47 -13.15
CA ALA A 42 -3.56 3.15 -13.63
C ALA A 42 -4.64 4.10 -13.06
N GLY A 43 -4.27 4.98 -12.13
CA GLY A 43 -5.18 5.97 -11.58
C GLY A 43 -5.80 5.61 -10.25
N TYR A 44 -5.41 4.52 -9.63
CA TYR A 44 -5.91 4.16 -8.31
C TYR A 44 -5.32 5.08 -7.24
N ARG A 45 -6.14 5.48 -6.29
CA ARG A 45 -5.76 6.41 -5.23
C ARG A 45 -5.37 5.70 -3.94
N ALA A 46 -5.70 4.42 -3.82
CA ALA A 46 -5.39 3.63 -2.64
C ALA A 46 -5.14 2.19 -3.05
N ILE A 47 -4.31 1.52 -2.26
CA ILE A 47 -4.01 0.10 -2.45
C ILE A 47 -4.26 -0.66 -1.16
N TYR A 48 -4.47 -1.96 -1.28
CA TYR A 48 -4.55 -2.90 -0.17
C TYR A 48 -3.34 -3.82 -0.27
N LEU A 49 -2.48 -3.83 0.75
CA LEU A 49 -1.38 -4.79 0.80
C LEU A 49 -1.93 -6.14 1.24
N SER A 50 -1.97 -7.09 0.30
CA SER A 50 -2.51 -8.42 0.56
C SER A 50 -1.48 -9.27 1.32
N GLY A 51 -1.81 -9.62 2.57
CA GLY A 51 -0.94 -10.49 3.37
C GLY A 51 -0.79 -11.86 2.75
N GLY A 52 -1.87 -12.43 2.21
CA GLY A 52 -1.82 -13.70 1.50
C GLY A 52 -0.99 -13.63 0.23
N GLY A 53 -1.11 -12.54 -0.51
CA GLY A 53 -0.30 -12.31 -1.70
C GLY A 53 1.18 -12.14 -1.38
N VAL A 54 1.51 -11.46 -0.29
CA VAL A 54 2.90 -11.34 0.19
C VAL A 54 3.44 -12.71 0.56
N ALA A 55 2.67 -13.52 1.28
CA ALA A 55 3.10 -14.87 1.64
C ALA A 55 3.43 -15.70 0.40
N ALA A 56 2.53 -15.71 -0.58
CA ALA A 56 2.72 -16.49 -1.80
C ALA A 56 3.79 -15.91 -2.72
N GLY A 57 3.78 -14.60 -2.93
CA GLY A 57 4.63 -13.93 -3.91
C GLY A 57 6.02 -13.62 -3.41
N SER A 58 6.15 -13.10 -2.19
CA SER A 58 7.45 -12.70 -1.64
C SER A 58 8.15 -13.84 -0.92
N LEU A 59 7.41 -14.69 -0.23
CA LEU A 59 7.98 -15.73 0.62
C LEU A 59 7.79 -17.15 0.06
N GLY A 60 6.91 -17.32 -0.93
CA GLY A 60 6.58 -18.64 -1.47
C GLY A 60 5.85 -19.52 -0.48
N LEU A 61 5.08 -18.93 0.43
CA LEU A 61 4.39 -19.64 1.49
C LEU A 61 2.87 -19.56 1.30
N PRO A 62 2.10 -20.55 1.79
CA PRO A 62 0.65 -20.46 1.76
C PRO A 62 0.14 -19.42 2.75
N ASP A 63 -1.08 -18.92 2.49
CA ASP A 63 -1.72 -17.91 3.34
C ASP A 63 -2.31 -18.57 4.59
N LEU A 64 -1.45 -18.97 5.50
CA LEU A 64 -1.84 -19.68 6.73
C LEU A 64 -1.30 -19.01 7.99
N GLY A 65 -0.95 -17.73 7.90
CA GLY A 65 -0.39 -17.00 9.04
C GLY A 65 1.02 -17.41 9.39
N ILE A 66 1.75 -17.96 8.44
CA ILE A 66 3.13 -18.44 8.68
C ILE A 66 4.11 -17.27 8.67
N ASN A 67 3.86 -16.25 7.84
CA ASN A 67 4.71 -15.07 7.78
C ASN A 67 4.46 -14.16 8.98
N THR A 68 5.51 -13.47 9.40
CA THR A 68 5.45 -12.58 10.57
C THR A 68 5.05 -11.16 10.15
N LEU A 69 4.74 -10.33 11.16
CA LEU A 69 4.50 -8.91 10.93
C LEU A 69 5.72 -8.26 10.25
N GLU A 70 6.94 -8.62 10.66
CA GLU A 70 8.14 -8.06 10.07
C GLU A 70 8.27 -8.40 8.60
N ASP A 71 7.88 -9.61 8.20
CA ASP A 71 7.88 -10.02 6.79
C ASP A 71 7.00 -9.10 5.95
N VAL A 72 5.83 -8.74 6.47
CA VAL A 72 4.91 -7.84 5.78
C VAL A 72 5.42 -6.41 5.80
N LEU A 73 6.00 -5.96 6.90
CA LEU A 73 6.54 -4.60 7.03
C LEU A 73 7.67 -4.31 6.05
N ILE A 74 8.45 -5.32 5.66
CA ILE A 74 9.47 -5.14 4.63
C ILE A 74 8.85 -4.66 3.33
N ASP A 75 7.77 -5.28 2.90
CA ASP A 75 7.07 -4.85 1.68
C ASP A 75 6.34 -3.51 1.87
N VAL A 76 5.78 -3.25 3.04
CA VAL A 76 5.19 -1.94 3.35
C VAL A 76 6.23 -0.83 3.19
N ARG A 77 7.42 -1.02 3.71
CA ARG A 77 8.50 -0.02 3.60
C ARG A 77 8.91 0.20 2.15
N ARG A 78 8.93 -0.85 1.34
CA ARG A 78 9.27 -0.72 -0.08
C ARG A 78 8.20 0.00 -0.87
N ILE A 79 6.94 -0.15 -0.49
CA ILE A 79 5.81 0.47 -1.17
C ILE A 79 5.72 1.95 -0.80
N THR A 80 5.94 2.26 0.45
CA THR A 80 5.83 3.63 0.95
C THR A 80 7.15 4.38 0.87
#